data_d5e12271fbe35d06c633a2fe0c7dcf1b
#
_entry.id   d5e12271fbe35d06c633a2fe0c7dcf1b
#
_cell.length_a   1.000
_cell.length_b   1.000
_cell.length_c   1.000
_cell.angle_alpha   90.00
_cell.angle_beta   90.00
_cell.angle_gamma   90.00
#
_symmetry.space_group_name_H-M   'P 1'
#
loop_
_entity.id
_entity.type
_entity.pdbx_description
1 polymer ?
#
loop_
_entity_poly.entity_id
_entity_poly.type
_entity_poly.pdbx_seq_one_letter_code
_entity_poly.pdbx_strand_id
1 'polypeptide(L)'
;MSIDAASLFHHPDRNLALELVRATEAAAIRAVPWIGKGDKNAADKAAVDAMRAFLSTVDMDGVIVIGEGEKDEAPMLFNGEQVGSGRGPACDIAVDPIDGTSLTAAGRSHALSVLAVSERGTMLDASSVFYMDKIVTGPEGIGVIDIERPIGDNVRALAKALGKDVGDLRVAVLDRPRHEQLIADIREAGAGTRLISDVAGGINAARYESRIDMCLSLIHI
;
A
#
# COMPACT_ATOMS: atom_id res chain seq x y z
N MET A 1 -36.38 35.04 13.33
CA MET A 1 -35.17 34.25 13.47
C MET A 1 -34.59 34.14 12.07
N SER A 2 -33.63 35.01 11.68
CA SER A 2 -33.01 34.93 10.36
C SER A 2 -31.99 33.80 10.40
N ILE A 3 -32.20 32.80 9.60
CA ILE A 3 -31.20 31.74 9.36
C ILE A 3 -30.08 32.39 8.54
N ASP A 4 -28.90 32.46 9.13
CA ASP A 4 -27.71 32.91 8.41
C ASP A 4 -27.43 31.93 7.28
N ALA A 5 -27.66 32.37 6.03
CA ALA A 5 -27.43 31.53 4.86
C ALA A 5 -25.96 31.07 4.74
N ALA A 6 -25.01 31.80 5.33
CA ALA A 6 -23.61 31.39 5.38
C ALA A 6 -23.38 30.16 6.28
N SER A 7 -24.25 29.92 7.29
CA SER A 7 -24.18 28.73 8.15
C SER A 7 -24.74 27.46 7.49
N LEU A 8 -25.50 27.61 6.41
CA LEU A 8 -26.05 26.47 5.63
C LEU A 8 -25.06 25.96 4.53
N PHE A 9 -24.08 26.77 4.18
CA PHE A 9 -23.02 26.43 3.26
C PHE A 9 -21.73 26.20 4.05
N HIS A 10 -21.76 25.28 5.03
CA HIS A 10 -20.54 24.58 5.32
C HIS A 10 -20.07 23.99 3.99
N HIS A 11 -18.84 24.30 3.59
CA HIS A 11 -18.19 23.55 2.51
C HIS A 11 -18.51 22.09 2.73
N PRO A 12 -19.09 21.37 1.74
CA PRO A 12 -19.36 19.97 1.92
C PRO A 12 -18.10 19.36 2.50
N ASP A 13 -18.21 18.66 3.62
CA ASP A 13 -17.06 18.05 4.27
C ASP A 13 -16.30 17.30 3.19
N ARG A 14 -15.17 17.85 2.78
CA ARG A 14 -14.34 17.23 1.77
C ARG A 14 -14.01 15.87 2.33
N ASN A 15 -14.46 14.81 1.68
CA ASN A 15 -14.13 13.47 2.09
C ASN A 15 -12.63 13.28 1.84
N LEU A 16 -11.83 13.35 2.90
CA LEU A 16 -10.37 13.27 2.82
C LEU A 16 -9.92 12.04 2.01
N ALA A 17 -10.59 10.90 2.15
CA ALA A 17 -10.28 9.70 1.40
C ALA A 17 -10.43 9.92 -0.12
N LEU A 18 -11.46 10.63 -0.57
CA LEU A 18 -11.66 10.94 -2.00
C LEU A 18 -10.64 11.96 -2.52
N GLU A 19 -10.26 12.94 -1.70
CA GLU A 19 -9.19 13.88 -2.06
C GLU A 19 -7.85 13.14 -2.21
N LEU A 20 -7.55 12.21 -1.31
CA LEU A 20 -6.32 11.42 -1.36
C LEU A 20 -6.28 10.45 -2.56
N VAL A 21 -7.42 9.85 -2.95
CA VAL A 21 -7.50 9.07 -4.20
C VAL A 21 -7.08 9.90 -5.41
N ARG A 22 -7.43 11.18 -5.47
CA ARG A 22 -7.00 12.07 -6.57
C ARG A 22 -5.50 12.30 -6.61
N ALA A 23 -4.81 12.23 -5.47
CA ALA A 23 -3.35 12.28 -5.45
C ALA A 23 -2.73 11.07 -6.14
N THR A 24 -3.27 9.86 -5.90
CA THR A 24 -2.83 8.65 -6.60
C THR A 24 -3.20 8.66 -8.08
N GLU A 25 -4.37 9.19 -8.45
CA GLU A 25 -4.77 9.39 -9.84
C GLU A 25 -3.80 10.34 -10.56
N ALA A 26 -3.42 11.46 -9.93
CA ALA A 26 -2.48 12.42 -10.50
C ALA A 26 -1.11 11.77 -10.75
N ALA A 27 -0.59 11.00 -9.80
CA ALA A 27 0.65 10.25 -9.96
C ALA A 27 0.56 9.26 -11.12
N ALA A 28 -0.49 8.43 -11.14
CA ALA A 28 -0.71 7.43 -12.19
C ALA A 28 -0.80 8.07 -13.58
N ILE A 29 -1.57 9.15 -13.74
CA ILE A 29 -1.70 9.87 -15.03
C ILE A 29 -0.35 10.41 -15.50
N ARG A 30 0.46 10.95 -14.59
CA ARG A 30 1.78 11.49 -14.94
C ARG A 30 2.81 10.41 -15.26
N ALA A 31 2.62 9.20 -14.77
CA ALA A 31 3.44 8.04 -15.12
C ALA A 31 3.13 7.47 -16.52
N VAL A 32 1.90 7.65 -17.05
CA VAL A 32 1.46 7.09 -18.35
C VAL A 32 2.44 7.33 -19.49
N PRO A 33 3.00 8.54 -19.70
CA PRO A 33 3.94 8.79 -20.80
C PRO A 33 5.21 7.95 -20.75
N TRP A 34 5.52 7.36 -19.60
CA TRP A 34 6.74 6.59 -19.33
C TRP A 34 6.54 5.07 -19.44
N ILE A 35 5.29 4.61 -19.62
CA ILE A 35 4.99 3.18 -19.74
C ILE A 35 5.74 2.59 -20.94
N GLY A 36 6.50 1.53 -20.67
CA GLY A 36 7.25 0.79 -21.71
C GLY A 36 8.46 1.50 -22.28
N LYS A 37 8.92 2.63 -21.68
CA LYS A 37 10.08 3.38 -22.17
C LYS A 37 11.42 2.96 -21.56
N GLY A 38 11.43 2.03 -20.61
CA GLY A 38 12.65 1.55 -19.98
C GLY A 38 13.26 2.50 -18.94
N ASP A 39 12.70 3.68 -18.76
CA ASP A 39 13.21 4.70 -17.83
C ASP A 39 12.34 4.75 -16.55
N LYS A 40 12.71 3.91 -15.58
CA LYS A 40 12.01 3.83 -14.30
C LYS A 40 12.16 5.10 -13.46
N ASN A 41 13.32 5.76 -13.51
CA ASN A 41 13.59 6.94 -12.70
C ASN A 41 12.77 8.15 -13.17
N ALA A 42 12.63 8.32 -14.49
CA ALA A 42 11.78 9.37 -15.05
C ALA A 42 10.29 9.12 -14.79
N ALA A 43 9.84 7.85 -14.84
CA ALA A 43 8.48 7.48 -14.47
C ALA A 43 8.18 7.81 -13.01
N ASP A 44 9.08 7.39 -12.12
CA ASP A 44 8.99 7.61 -10.69
C ASP A 44 8.96 9.10 -10.36
N LYS A 45 9.94 9.85 -10.84
CA LYS A 45 9.99 11.30 -10.65
C LYS A 45 8.70 12.00 -11.10
N ALA A 46 8.15 11.62 -12.25
CA ALA A 46 6.92 12.24 -12.76
C ALA A 46 5.71 11.98 -11.84
N ALA A 47 5.64 10.79 -11.25
CA ALA A 47 4.59 10.42 -10.30
C ALA A 47 4.76 11.12 -8.94
N VAL A 48 5.99 11.14 -8.40
CA VAL A 48 6.34 11.84 -7.15
C VAL A 48 5.98 13.32 -7.25
N ASP A 49 6.43 14.01 -8.32
CA ASP A 49 6.15 15.43 -8.54
C ASP A 49 4.63 15.71 -8.54
N ALA A 50 3.86 14.85 -9.21
CA ALA A 50 2.41 15.03 -9.33
C ALA A 50 1.67 14.74 -8.01
N MET A 51 2.02 13.66 -7.33
CA MET A 51 1.42 13.31 -6.04
C MET A 51 1.67 14.43 -5.02
N ARG A 52 2.91 14.87 -4.90
CA ARG A 52 3.30 15.95 -3.98
C ARG A 52 2.56 17.25 -4.28
N ALA A 53 2.50 17.65 -5.56
CA ALA A 53 1.80 18.85 -5.97
C ALA A 53 0.31 18.79 -5.62
N PHE A 54 -0.32 17.63 -5.80
CA PHE A 54 -1.73 17.45 -5.43
C PHE A 54 -1.92 17.46 -3.91
N LEU A 55 -1.11 16.70 -3.17
CA LEU A 55 -1.19 16.64 -1.71
C LEU A 55 -1.10 18.03 -1.08
N SER A 56 -0.26 18.94 -1.63
CA SER A 56 -0.13 20.31 -1.11
C SER A 56 -1.44 21.12 -1.16
N THR A 57 -2.42 20.71 -1.93
CA THR A 57 -3.74 21.38 -2.06
C THR A 57 -4.81 20.81 -1.14
N VAL A 58 -4.55 19.68 -0.50
CA VAL A 58 -5.52 18.99 0.36
C VAL A 58 -5.59 19.66 1.73
N ASP A 59 -6.80 19.89 2.23
CA ASP A 59 -7.00 20.46 3.56
C ASP A 59 -6.74 19.38 4.64
N MET A 60 -5.47 19.26 5.00
CA MET A 60 -4.93 18.42 6.07
C MET A 60 -3.62 19.01 6.59
N ASP A 61 -3.24 18.63 7.80
CA ASP A 61 -1.90 18.81 8.36
C ASP A 61 -1.22 17.43 8.33
N GLY A 62 -0.61 17.07 7.19
CA GLY A 62 -0.04 15.77 6.93
C GLY A 62 1.47 15.73 7.16
N VAL A 63 1.98 14.58 7.65
CA VAL A 63 3.40 14.27 7.70
C VAL A 63 3.64 12.93 7.02
N ILE A 64 4.59 12.87 6.12
CA ILE A 64 5.05 11.63 5.52
C ILE A 64 5.82 10.83 6.57
N VAL A 65 5.32 9.68 6.97
CA VAL A 65 5.98 8.75 7.90
C VAL A 65 6.74 7.67 7.12
N ILE A 66 6.15 7.19 6.03
CA ILE A 66 6.78 6.24 5.10
C ILE A 66 6.66 6.85 3.70
N GLY A 67 7.79 7.15 3.07
CA GLY A 67 7.86 7.83 1.78
C GLY A 67 8.99 7.30 0.91
N GLU A 68 9.48 8.16 0.02
CA GLU A 68 10.51 7.85 -0.99
C GLU A 68 11.92 7.65 -0.42
N GLY A 69 12.09 7.75 0.89
CA GLY A 69 13.37 7.61 1.59
C GLY A 69 13.72 8.79 2.47
N GLU A 70 14.99 8.89 2.82
CA GLU A 70 15.50 9.98 3.66
C GLU A 70 15.63 11.28 2.86
N LYS A 71 15.55 12.41 3.54
CA LYS A 71 15.56 13.76 2.94
C LYS A 71 16.73 14.00 2.00
N ASP A 72 17.90 13.45 2.31
CA ASP A 72 19.12 13.68 1.51
C ASP A 72 19.16 12.80 0.25
N GLU A 73 18.37 11.72 0.20
CA GLU A 73 18.26 10.79 -0.92
C GLU A 73 17.03 11.07 -1.78
N ALA A 74 15.93 11.53 -1.15
CA ALA A 74 14.68 11.85 -1.82
C ALA A 74 14.35 13.35 -1.63
N PRO A 75 14.37 14.16 -2.69
CA PRO A 75 14.08 15.59 -2.58
C PRO A 75 12.61 15.90 -2.31
N MET A 76 11.71 14.94 -2.47
CA MET A 76 10.26 15.08 -2.29
C MET A 76 9.64 13.82 -1.72
N LEU A 77 8.56 13.96 -0.95
CA LEU A 77 7.84 12.89 -0.28
C LEU A 77 8.76 12.04 0.62
N PHE A 78 9.76 12.69 1.23
CA PHE A 78 10.68 12.04 2.15
C PHE A 78 10.07 11.88 3.55
N ASN A 79 10.62 10.97 4.34
CA ASN A 79 10.20 10.76 5.72
C ASN A 79 10.36 12.03 6.55
N GLY A 80 9.27 12.50 7.16
CA GLY A 80 9.18 13.76 7.91
C GLY A 80 8.77 14.98 7.07
N GLU A 81 8.57 14.86 5.75
CA GLU A 81 8.05 15.97 4.95
C GLU A 81 6.62 16.33 5.35
N GLN A 82 6.36 17.63 5.52
CA GLN A 82 5.02 18.12 5.74
C GLN A 82 4.30 18.33 4.42
N VAL A 83 3.09 17.82 4.33
CA VAL A 83 2.21 17.92 3.16
C VAL A 83 0.80 18.36 3.57
N GLY A 84 0.05 18.87 2.61
CA GLY A 84 -1.28 19.45 2.85
C GLY A 84 -1.22 20.95 3.01
N SER A 85 -2.39 21.57 3.19
CA SER A 85 -2.53 23.02 3.38
C SER A 85 -2.10 23.50 4.78
N GLY A 86 -1.79 22.59 5.70
CA GLY A 86 -1.56 22.86 7.12
C GLY A 86 -2.86 23.16 7.90
N ARG A 87 -4.02 22.94 7.28
CA ARG A 87 -5.36 23.12 7.88
C ARG A 87 -6.13 21.81 7.79
N GLY A 88 -6.97 21.52 8.77
CA GLY A 88 -7.76 20.31 8.79
C GLY A 88 -7.18 19.24 9.73
N PRO A 89 -7.51 17.95 9.53
CA PRO A 89 -7.06 16.90 10.43
C PRO A 89 -5.55 16.68 10.36
N ALA A 90 -4.94 16.44 11.51
CA ALA A 90 -3.54 16.05 11.62
C ALA A 90 -3.40 14.55 11.28
N CYS A 91 -2.56 14.24 10.29
CA CYS A 91 -2.45 12.89 9.74
C CYS A 91 -1.00 12.44 9.59
N ASP A 92 -0.79 11.14 9.78
CA ASP A 92 0.38 10.42 9.29
C ASP A 92 0.09 9.82 7.93
N ILE A 93 1.06 9.85 7.03
CA ILE A 93 0.88 9.45 5.63
C ILE A 93 2.00 8.50 5.23
N ALA A 94 1.62 7.40 4.57
CA ALA A 94 2.53 6.54 3.84
C ALA A 94 2.22 6.66 2.35
N VAL A 95 3.26 6.79 1.51
CA VAL A 95 3.12 6.92 0.06
C VAL A 95 4.06 5.98 -0.68
N ASP A 96 3.57 5.50 -1.81
CA ASP A 96 4.36 4.93 -2.89
C ASP A 96 3.72 5.42 -4.21
N PRO A 97 4.30 6.46 -4.84
CA PRO A 97 3.76 7.04 -6.06
C PRO A 97 3.69 6.06 -7.22
N ILE A 98 4.62 5.10 -7.31
CA ILE A 98 4.58 3.96 -8.24
C ILE A 98 5.12 2.70 -7.57
N ASP A 99 4.26 1.94 -6.90
CA ASP A 99 4.56 0.56 -6.54
C ASP A 99 4.67 -0.26 -7.83
N GLY A 100 5.90 -0.63 -8.19
CA GLY A 100 6.20 -1.28 -9.46
C GLY A 100 6.77 -0.37 -10.54
N THR A 101 7.73 0.50 -10.22
CA THR A 101 8.45 1.35 -11.20
C THR A 101 9.06 0.53 -12.34
N SER A 102 9.59 -0.67 -12.04
CA SER A 102 10.13 -1.59 -13.03
C SER A 102 9.05 -2.17 -13.96
N LEU A 103 7.84 -2.41 -13.45
CA LEU A 103 6.70 -2.84 -14.27
C LEU A 103 6.27 -1.74 -15.22
N THR A 104 6.16 -0.50 -14.72
CA THR A 104 5.83 0.67 -15.53
C THR A 104 6.85 0.87 -16.64
N ALA A 105 8.14 0.87 -16.32
CA ALA A 105 9.20 1.04 -17.30
C ALA A 105 9.21 -0.05 -18.37
N ALA A 106 8.89 -1.29 -18.00
CA ALA A 106 8.79 -2.43 -18.91
C ALA A 106 7.44 -2.53 -19.66
N GLY A 107 6.48 -1.66 -19.39
CA GLY A 107 5.14 -1.72 -19.98
C GLY A 107 4.32 -2.95 -19.53
N ARG A 108 4.58 -3.46 -18.33
CA ARG A 108 3.86 -4.59 -17.74
C ARG A 108 2.69 -4.10 -16.88
N SER A 109 1.70 -4.96 -16.70
CA SER A 109 0.55 -4.71 -15.83
C SER A 109 0.93 -4.78 -14.35
N HIS A 110 0.02 -4.28 -13.50
CA HIS A 110 0.02 -4.40 -12.04
C HIS A 110 0.91 -3.39 -11.28
N ALA A 111 1.46 -2.37 -11.92
CA ALA A 111 1.95 -1.20 -11.20
C ALA A 111 0.75 -0.42 -10.62
N LEU A 112 0.91 0.09 -9.42
CA LEU A 112 -0.12 0.84 -8.70
C LEU A 112 0.48 2.13 -8.13
N SER A 113 -0.36 3.15 -7.94
CA SER A 113 -0.06 4.28 -7.09
C SER A 113 -0.86 4.12 -5.80
N VAL A 114 -0.20 4.15 -4.65
CA VAL A 114 -0.85 3.91 -3.37
C VAL A 114 -0.46 4.95 -2.34
N LEU A 115 -1.38 5.20 -1.42
CA LEU A 115 -1.10 5.92 -0.19
C LEU A 115 -2.01 5.40 0.93
N ALA A 116 -1.55 5.56 2.17
CA ALA A 116 -2.33 5.29 3.36
C ALA A 116 -2.31 6.52 4.27
N VAL A 117 -3.37 6.71 5.03
CA VAL A 117 -3.50 7.80 6.01
C VAL A 117 -4.03 7.24 7.32
N SER A 118 -3.50 7.75 8.41
CA SER A 118 -3.98 7.50 9.77
C SER A 118 -3.92 8.76 10.62
N GLU A 119 -4.51 8.72 11.81
CA GLU A 119 -4.37 9.82 12.77
C GLU A 119 -2.89 10.05 13.11
N ARG A 120 -2.53 11.32 13.37
CA ARG A 120 -1.16 11.70 13.72
C ARG A 120 -0.61 10.86 14.90
N GLY A 121 0.59 10.29 14.70
CA GLY A 121 1.30 9.50 15.70
C GLY A 121 0.80 8.07 15.86
N THR A 122 -0.05 7.56 14.94
CA THR A 122 -0.56 6.18 14.98
C THR A 122 0.08 5.27 13.94
N MET A 123 0.76 5.83 12.93
CA MET A 123 1.47 5.04 11.94
C MET A 123 2.80 4.53 12.50
N LEU A 124 3.13 3.27 12.21
CA LEU A 124 4.40 2.70 12.62
C LEU A 124 5.56 3.49 11.99
N ASP A 125 6.46 3.99 12.82
CA ASP A 125 7.76 4.49 12.36
C ASP A 125 8.66 3.30 12.04
N ALA A 126 8.89 3.09 10.75
CA ALA A 126 9.68 1.99 10.24
C ALA A 126 11.17 2.31 10.04
N SER A 127 11.62 3.51 10.43
CA SER A 127 12.99 4.01 10.18
C SER A 127 14.11 3.13 10.76
N SER A 128 13.81 2.36 11.81
CA SER A 128 14.77 1.44 12.44
C SER A 128 14.72 0.01 11.89
N VAL A 129 13.82 -0.29 10.95
CA VAL A 129 13.55 -1.66 10.47
C VAL A 129 13.70 -1.71 8.95
N PHE A 130 14.69 -2.50 8.48
CA PHE A 130 14.95 -2.65 7.04
C PHE A 130 14.02 -3.63 6.35
N TYR A 131 13.74 -4.77 7.00
CA TYR A 131 12.85 -5.81 6.52
C TYR A 131 11.91 -6.25 7.63
N MET A 132 10.68 -6.53 7.26
CA MET A 132 9.66 -7.03 8.17
C MET A 132 8.89 -8.18 7.52
N ASP A 133 8.73 -9.27 8.25
CA ASP A 133 7.79 -10.32 7.88
C ASP A 133 6.36 -9.81 8.02
N LYS A 134 5.56 -10.06 6.99
CA LYS A 134 4.17 -9.62 6.95
C LYS A 134 3.26 -10.74 6.52
N ILE A 135 2.15 -10.90 7.26
CA ILE A 135 1.03 -11.76 6.89
C ILE A 135 -0.22 -10.89 6.82
N VAL A 136 -0.90 -10.90 5.69
CA VAL A 136 -2.17 -10.18 5.51
C VAL A 136 -3.24 -11.18 5.09
N THR A 137 -4.38 -11.13 5.78
CA THR A 137 -5.57 -11.95 5.48
C THR A 137 -6.83 -11.11 5.61
N GLY A 138 -7.97 -11.66 5.19
CA GLY A 138 -9.28 -11.11 5.54
C GLY A 138 -9.60 -11.24 7.04
N PRO A 139 -10.77 -10.73 7.47
CA PRO A 139 -11.20 -10.76 8.87
C PRO A 139 -11.24 -12.17 9.50
N GLU A 140 -11.42 -13.19 8.69
CA GLU A 140 -11.47 -14.59 9.11
C GLU A 140 -10.13 -15.08 9.70
N GLY A 141 -9.04 -14.39 9.38
CA GLY A 141 -7.70 -14.65 9.94
C GLY A 141 -7.51 -14.12 11.35
N ILE A 142 -8.40 -13.26 11.86
CA ILE A 142 -8.25 -12.65 13.20
C ILE A 142 -8.28 -13.75 14.27
N GLY A 143 -7.21 -13.79 15.08
CA GLY A 143 -7.05 -14.79 16.15
C GLY A 143 -6.72 -16.21 15.67
N VAL A 144 -6.58 -16.40 14.35
CA VAL A 144 -6.27 -17.69 13.72
C VAL A 144 -4.84 -17.74 13.23
N ILE A 145 -4.38 -16.62 12.69
CA ILE A 145 -3.02 -16.46 12.13
C ILE A 145 -2.05 -16.01 13.22
N ASP A 146 -0.85 -16.55 13.16
CA ASP A 146 0.24 -16.20 14.06
C ASP A 146 1.55 -16.17 13.25
N ILE A 147 2.21 -15.01 13.21
CA ILE A 147 3.41 -14.79 12.41
C ILE A 147 4.60 -15.67 12.86
N GLU A 148 4.61 -16.10 14.10
CA GLU A 148 5.67 -16.96 14.67
C GLU A 148 5.46 -18.45 14.36
N ARG A 149 4.28 -18.83 13.86
CA ARG A 149 4.01 -20.23 13.48
C ARG A 149 4.59 -20.56 12.11
N PRO A 150 4.94 -21.85 11.88
CA PRO A 150 5.23 -22.35 10.55
C PRO A 150 4.12 -21.99 9.57
N ILE A 151 4.50 -21.56 8.37
CA ILE A 151 3.51 -21.10 7.38
C ILE A 151 2.48 -22.16 7.01
N GLY A 152 2.87 -23.43 6.96
CA GLY A 152 1.95 -24.54 6.70
C GLY A 152 0.83 -24.64 7.74
N ASP A 153 1.11 -24.30 9.00
CA ASP A 153 0.10 -24.31 10.07
C ASP A 153 -0.86 -23.13 9.90
N ASN A 154 -0.36 -21.94 9.55
CA ASN A 154 -1.18 -20.79 9.24
C ASN A 154 -2.10 -21.03 8.04
N VAL A 155 -1.58 -21.65 6.98
CA VAL A 155 -2.34 -22.02 5.78
C VAL A 155 -3.49 -22.98 6.14
N ARG A 156 -3.22 -24.04 6.91
CA ARG A 156 -4.23 -25.00 7.35
C ARG A 156 -5.27 -24.36 8.28
N ALA A 157 -4.82 -23.51 9.20
CA ALA A 157 -5.71 -22.80 10.11
C ALA A 157 -6.64 -21.83 9.39
N LEU A 158 -6.13 -21.08 8.41
CA LEU A 158 -6.93 -20.18 7.60
C LEU A 158 -7.91 -20.94 6.72
N ALA A 159 -7.51 -22.05 6.09
CA ALA A 159 -8.41 -22.88 5.29
C ALA A 159 -9.63 -23.31 6.13
N LYS A 160 -9.37 -23.80 7.36
CA LYS A 160 -10.45 -24.18 8.28
C LYS A 160 -11.36 -23.01 8.66
N ALA A 161 -10.80 -21.82 8.91
CA ALA A 161 -11.56 -20.61 9.26
C ALA A 161 -12.45 -20.15 8.10
N LEU A 162 -11.96 -20.29 6.86
CA LEU A 162 -12.70 -19.96 5.64
C LEU A 162 -13.68 -21.07 5.19
N GLY A 163 -13.66 -22.23 5.81
CA GLY A 163 -14.45 -23.39 5.37
C GLY A 163 -14.07 -23.92 4.00
N LYS A 164 -12.78 -23.79 3.63
CA LYS A 164 -12.20 -24.22 2.35
C LYS A 164 -11.27 -25.41 2.53
N ASP A 165 -11.10 -26.19 1.47
CA ASP A 165 -9.97 -27.11 1.39
C ASP A 165 -8.66 -26.32 1.20
N VAL A 166 -7.56 -26.83 1.74
CA VAL A 166 -6.25 -26.16 1.62
C VAL A 166 -5.86 -25.93 0.15
N GLY A 167 -6.19 -26.88 -0.74
CA GLY A 167 -5.92 -26.78 -2.18
C GLY A 167 -6.65 -25.63 -2.88
N ASP A 168 -7.72 -25.12 -2.28
CA ASP A 168 -8.48 -23.99 -2.81
C ASP A 168 -7.95 -22.64 -2.36
N LEU A 169 -7.04 -22.61 -1.36
CA LEU A 169 -6.40 -21.39 -0.93
C LEU A 169 -5.45 -20.84 -1.99
N ARG A 170 -5.44 -19.53 -2.10
CA ARG A 170 -4.50 -18.78 -2.93
C ARG A 170 -3.69 -17.83 -2.06
N VAL A 171 -2.40 -18.13 -1.97
CA VAL A 171 -1.45 -17.34 -1.18
C VAL A 171 -0.58 -16.51 -2.12
N ALA A 172 -0.72 -15.18 -2.03
CA ALA A 172 0.15 -14.27 -2.77
C ALA A 172 1.49 -14.14 -2.06
N VAL A 173 2.58 -14.22 -2.82
CA VAL A 173 3.95 -14.07 -2.33
C VAL A 173 4.75 -13.28 -3.35
N LEU A 174 5.61 -12.36 -2.90
CA LEU A 174 6.56 -11.69 -3.77
C LEU A 174 7.54 -12.68 -4.40
N ASP A 175 7.68 -12.61 -5.72
CA ASP A 175 8.63 -13.41 -6.49
C ASP A 175 10.04 -12.84 -6.29
N ARG A 176 10.71 -13.30 -5.25
CA ARG A 176 12.07 -12.89 -4.87
C ARG A 176 12.86 -14.10 -4.39
N PRO A 177 14.17 -14.17 -4.65
CA PRO A 177 15.02 -15.30 -4.21
C PRO A 177 14.90 -15.59 -2.71
N ARG A 178 14.76 -14.55 -1.87
CA ARG A 178 14.59 -14.69 -0.42
C ARG A 178 13.29 -15.38 0.02
N HIS A 179 12.33 -15.55 -0.90
CA HIS A 179 11.05 -16.21 -0.60
C HIS A 179 10.97 -17.64 -1.15
N GLU A 180 12.02 -18.19 -1.75
CA GLU A 180 12.01 -19.54 -2.36
C GLU A 180 11.56 -20.60 -1.35
N GLN A 181 12.11 -20.59 -0.13
CA GLN A 181 11.73 -21.54 0.91
C GLN A 181 10.28 -21.34 1.34
N LEU A 182 9.86 -20.09 1.57
CA LEU A 182 8.47 -19.74 1.94
C LEU A 182 7.48 -20.25 0.89
N ILE A 183 7.81 -20.08 -0.40
CA ILE A 183 6.99 -20.57 -1.52
C ILE A 183 6.92 -22.10 -1.52
N ALA A 184 8.04 -22.78 -1.25
CA ALA A 184 8.11 -24.24 -1.15
C ALA A 184 7.21 -24.75 0.00
N ASP A 185 7.32 -24.16 1.18
CA ASP A 185 6.56 -24.54 2.38
C ASP A 185 5.04 -24.37 2.19
N ILE A 186 4.62 -23.29 1.52
CA ILE A 186 3.20 -23.07 1.18
C ILE A 186 2.68 -24.18 0.27
N ARG A 187 3.45 -24.54 -0.76
CA ARG A 187 3.09 -25.62 -1.71
C ARG A 187 3.10 -26.99 -1.05
N GLU A 188 4.04 -27.24 -0.16
CA GLU A 188 4.07 -28.47 0.64
C GLU A 188 2.86 -28.59 1.55
N ALA A 189 2.36 -27.48 2.10
CA ALA A 189 1.12 -27.45 2.86
C ALA A 189 -0.13 -27.74 1.99
N GLY A 190 -0.01 -27.71 0.67
CA GLY A 190 -1.08 -28.03 -0.30
C GLY A 190 -1.76 -26.80 -0.89
N ALA A 191 -1.40 -25.58 -0.52
CA ALA A 191 -2.02 -24.35 -1.05
C ALA A 191 -1.40 -23.92 -2.39
N GLY A 192 -2.20 -23.23 -3.21
CA GLY A 192 -1.73 -22.61 -4.43
C GLY A 192 -1.06 -21.26 -4.18
N THR A 193 0.12 -21.05 -4.78
CA THR A 193 0.81 -19.76 -4.71
C THR A 193 0.46 -18.88 -5.92
N ARG A 194 0.29 -17.57 -5.66
CA ARG A 194 0.26 -16.54 -6.69
C ARG A 194 1.50 -15.66 -6.53
N LEU A 195 2.46 -15.84 -7.40
CA LEU A 195 3.67 -15.02 -7.39
C LEU A 195 3.36 -13.63 -7.94
N ILE A 196 3.75 -12.61 -7.19
CA ILE A 196 3.57 -11.20 -7.54
C ILE A 196 4.92 -10.51 -7.57
N SER A 197 5.05 -9.52 -8.44
CA SER A 197 6.31 -8.81 -8.63
C SER A 197 6.42 -7.56 -7.76
N ASP A 198 5.31 -7.07 -7.21
CA ASP A 198 5.27 -5.91 -6.32
C ASP A 198 4.21 -6.01 -5.22
N VAL A 199 4.20 -5.06 -4.28
CA VAL A 199 3.68 -5.24 -2.91
C VAL A 199 2.18 -5.07 -2.76
N ALA A 200 1.49 -4.41 -3.69
CA ALA A 200 0.04 -4.16 -3.62
C ALA A 200 -0.84 -5.43 -3.49
N GLY A 201 -0.22 -6.62 -3.54
CA GLY A 201 -0.88 -7.89 -3.24
C GLY A 201 -1.50 -7.99 -1.85
N GLY A 202 -0.92 -7.31 -0.84
CA GLY A 202 -1.45 -7.28 0.53
C GLY A 202 -2.84 -6.64 0.61
N ILE A 203 -3.09 -5.58 -0.16
CA ILE A 203 -4.40 -4.93 -0.25
C ILE A 203 -5.46 -5.91 -0.77
N ASN A 204 -5.10 -6.71 -1.77
CA ASN A 204 -6.01 -7.71 -2.32
C ASN A 204 -6.33 -8.81 -1.32
N ALA A 205 -5.38 -9.26 -0.50
CA ALA A 205 -5.62 -10.28 0.52
C ALA A 205 -6.54 -9.78 1.65
N ALA A 206 -6.50 -8.48 1.96
CA ALA A 206 -7.33 -7.87 3.00
C ALA A 206 -8.77 -7.56 2.52
N ARG A 207 -9.03 -7.56 1.20
CA ARG A 207 -10.36 -7.21 0.66
C ARG A 207 -11.32 -8.38 0.75
N TYR A 208 -12.57 -8.05 1.14
CA TYR A 208 -13.67 -8.98 1.01
C TYR A 208 -13.89 -9.40 -0.46
N GLU A 209 -14.20 -10.66 -0.71
CA GLU A 209 -14.38 -11.24 -2.06
C GLU A 209 -13.10 -11.24 -2.94
N SER A 210 -11.92 -11.06 -2.35
CA SER A 210 -10.67 -11.25 -3.06
C SER A 210 -10.48 -12.71 -3.48
N ARG A 211 -9.76 -12.90 -4.60
CA ARG A 211 -9.29 -14.24 -5.02
C ARG A 211 -7.95 -14.60 -4.37
N ILE A 212 -7.51 -13.80 -3.40
CA ILE A 212 -6.30 -14.05 -2.61
C ILE A 212 -6.74 -14.15 -1.16
N ASP A 213 -6.47 -15.28 -0.54
CA ASP A 213 -6.88 -15.58 0.84
C ASP A 213 -5.82 -15.10 1.85
N MET A 214 -4.56 -15.07 1.44
CA MET A 214 -3.43 -14.63 2.26
C MET A 214 -2.37 -13.96 1.38
N CYS A 215 -1.71 -12.95 1.91
CA CYS A 215 -0.51 -12.38 1.32
C CYS A 215 0.65 -12.44 2.31
N LEU A 216 1.79 -12.85 1.81
CA LEU A 216 3.02 -13.00 2.58
C LEU A 216 4.14 -12.23 1.92
N SER A 217 4.91 -11.54 2.72
CA SER A 217 6.12 -10.89 2.24
C SER A 217 7.12 -10.65 3.37
N LEU A 218 8.38 -10.67 3.00
CA LEU A 218 9.48 -10.05 3.71
C LEU A 218 9.97 -8.92 2.82
N ILE A 219 9.59 -7.70 3.13
CA ILE A 219 9.91 -6.54 2.30
C ILE A 219 10.62 -5.45 3.09
N HIS A 220 11.38 -4.67 2.37
CA HIS A 220 11.87 -3.37 2.84
C HIS A 220 10.65 -2.46 3.10
N ILE A 221 10.71 -1.71 4.17
CA ILE A 221 9.65 -0.80 4.60
C ILE A 221 10.00 0.60 4.15
#